data_6597a64840951dcc9bd8fb365130dca4
#
_entry.id   6597a64840951dcc9bd8fb365130dca4
#
_cell.length_a   1.000
_cell.length_b   1.000
_cell.length_c   1.000
_cell.angle_alpha   90.00
_cell.angle_beta   90.00
_cell.angle_gamma   90.00
#
_symmetry.space_group_name_H-M   'P 1'
#
loop_
_entity.id
_entity.type
_entity.pdbx_description
1 polymer ?
#
loop_
_entity_poly.entity_id
_entity_poly.type
_entity_poly.pdbx_seq_one_letter_code
_entity_poly.pdbx_strand_id
1 'polypeptide(L)'
;MNRLIIFVWAIAFSFAVNAQTKQFTDSIVVGDIAPEVISKDTLGVEYKLSDYRGHWVLLDFWASWCGDCRREIPTVKAIAKEYPELVIYGYSLDRTAEAWRNALRKYSLSWVNVSDVKGWSHSAPPFGIRWIPTTFLIDPSGVVRAVALNETDLKTQVDSILKNK
;
A
#
# COMPACT_ATOMS: atom_id res chain seq x y z
N MET A 1 -19.05 -12.61 33.78
CA MET A 1 -17.67 -13.05 33.51
C MET A 1 -17.22 -12.90 32.05
N ASN A 2 -18.05 -12.43 31.11
CA ASN A 2 -17.68 -12.41 29.65
C ASN A 2 -17.11 -11.09 29.09
N ARG A 3 -17.14 -10.00 29.87
CA ARG A 3 -16.65 -8.70 29.37
C ARG A 3 -15.12 -8.55 29.42
N LEU A 4 -14.45 -9.25 30.31
CA LEU A 4 -12.99 -9.14 30.49
C LEU A 4 -12.20 -9.87 29.40
N ILE A 5 -12.77 -10.98 28.89
CA ILE A 5 -12.11 -11.81 27.85
C ILE A 5 -12.04 -11.10 26.49
N ILE A 6 -13.09 -10.34 26.15
CA ILE A 6 -13.15 -9.62 24.85
C ILE A 6 -12.08 -8.52 24.77
N PHE A 7 -11.81 -7.81 25.87
CA PHE A 7 -10.77 -6.77 25.91
C PHE A 7 -9.34 -7.34 25.78
N VAL A 8 -9.09 -8.51 26.39
CA VAL A 8 -7.77 -9.16 26.30
C VAL A 8 -7.46 -9.62 24.87
N TRP A 9 -8.46 -10.15 24.14
CA TRP A 9 -8.29 -10.56 22.76
C TRP A 9 -8.08 -9.38 21.79
N ALA A 10 -8.78 -8.27 21.99
CA ALA A 10 -8.62 -7.08 21.17
C ALA A 10 -7.22 -6.45 21.36
N ILE A 11 -6.71 -6.41 22.59
CA ILE A 11 -5.38 -5.90 22.90
C ILE A 11 -4.30 -6.84 22.33
N ALA A 12 -4.44 -8.15 22.48
CA ALA A 12 -3.49 -9.13 21.96
C ALA A 12 -3.42 -9.10 20.43
N PHE A 13 -4.55 -8.92 19.74
CA PHE A 13 -4.60 -8.81 18.29
C PHE A 13 -3.90 -7.52 17.79
N SER A 14 -4.12 -6.39 18.47
CA SER A 14 -3.45 -5.12 18.16
C SER A 14 -1.93 -5.20 18.36
N PHE A 15 -1.46 -5.88 19.40
CA PHE A 15 -0.01 -6.09 19.63
C PHE A 15 0.60 -7.03 18.58
N ALA A 16 -0.10 -8.06 18.16
CA ALA A 16 0.39 -8.99 17.12
C ALA A 16 0.52 -8.31 15.75
N VAL A 17 -0.46 -7.48 15.35
CA VAL A 17 -0.41 -6.71 14.11
C VAL A 17 0.74 -5.71 14.14
N ASN A 18 0.94 -4.98 15.25
CA ASN A 18 2.06 -4.04 15.40
C ASN A 18 3.43 -4.74 15.38
N ALA A 19 3.56 -5.95 15.92
CA ALA A 19 4.81 -6.69 15.90
C ALA A 19 5.18 -7.16 14.48
N GLN A 20 4.20 -7.57 13.68
CA GLN A 20 4.42 -7.97 12.29
C GLN A 20 4.79 -6.78 11.40
N THR A 21 4.13 -5.63 11.57
CA THR A 21 4.43 -4.44 10.77
C THR A 21 5.84 -3.92 11.02
N LYS A 22 6.34 -3.94 12.25
CA LYS A 22 7.73 -3.55 12.59
C LYS A 22 8.80 -4.39 11.90
N GLN A 23 8.50 -5.59 11.45
CA GLN A 23 9.46 -6.43 10.74
C GLN A 23 9.77 -5.93 9.32
N PHE A 24 8.86 -5.17 8.70
CA PHE A 24 8.90 -4.78 7.29
C PHE A 24 8.91 -3.26 7.06
N THR A 25 8.46 -2.50 8.06
CA THR A 25 8.59 -1.05 8.08
C THR A 25 9.22 -0.63 9.41
N ASP A 26 10.25 0.20 9.35
CA ASP A 26 10.92 0.69 10.57
C ASP A 26 10.23 1.91 11.16
N SER A 27 9.37 2.59 10.40
CA SER A 27 8.91 3.93 10.75
C SER A 27 7.40 4.08 10.80
N ILE A 28 6.61 3.37 9.98
CA ILE A 28 5.16 3.60 9.88
C ILE A 28 4.40 2.39 10.41
N VAL A 29 3.48 2.65 11.32
CA VAL A 29 2.57 1.65 11.89
C VAL A 29 1.11 2.06 11.70
N VAL A 30 0.20 1.12 11.92
CA VAL A 30 -1.25 1.40 11.93
C VAL A 30 -1.56 2.46 12.98
N GLY A 31 -2.26 3.52 12.57
CA GLY A 31 -2.60 4.68 13.37
C GLY A 31 -1.76 5.93 13.06
N ASP A 32 -0.65 5.79 12.38
CA ASP A 32 0.18 6.93 11.97
C ASP A 32 -0.44 7.66 10.77
N ILE A 33 -0.12 8.95 10.63
CA ILE A 33 -0.36 9.70 9.40
C ILE A 33 0.64 9.22 8.35
N ALA A 34 0.14 8.83 7.18
CA ALA A 34 0.99 8.45 6.07
C ALA A 34 1.89 9.62 5.64
N PRO A 35 3.21 9.40 5.50
CA PRO A 35 4.11 10.40 4.94
C PRO A 35 3.66 10.83 3.54
N GLU A 36 4.02 12.05 3.16
CA GLU A 36 3.74 12.53 1.80
C GLU A 36 4.55 11.77 0.75
N VAL A 37 3.89 11.46 -0.36
CA VAL A 37 4.52 10.94 -1.56
C VAL A 37 4.23 11.91 -2.70
N ILE A 38 5.29 12.46 -3.29
CA ILE A 38 5.20 13.31 -4.48
C ILE A 38 6.06 12.67 -5.56
N SER A 39 5.45 12.30 -6.67
CA SER A 39 6.19 11.72 -7.79
C SER A 39 5.42 11.89 -9.11
N LYS A 40 6.00 11.43 -10.22
CA LYS A 40 5.46 11.65 -11.55
C LYS A 40 5.03 10.34 -12.19
N ASP A 41 3.99 10.44 -13.02
CA ASP A 41 3.61 9.35 -13.91
C ASP A 41 4.52 9.25 -15.15
N THR A 42 4.18 8.34 -16.06
CA THR A 42 4.94 8.10 -17.30
C THR A 42 4.88 9.24 -18.30
N LEU A 43 3.96 10.18 -18.11
CA LEU A 43 3.78 11.39 -18.94
C LEU A 43 4.42 12.62 -18.29
N GLY A 44 4.98 12.48 -17.08
CA GLY A 44 5.59 13.58 -16.33
C GLY A 44 4.59 14.39 -15.49
N VAL A 45 3.33 13.96 -15.40
CA VAL A 45 2.33 14.57 -14.52
C VAL A 45 2.66 14.23 -13.08
N GLU A 46 2.71 15.26 -12.24
CA GLU A 46 2.97 15.10 -10.80
C GLU A 46 1.68 14.70 -10.06
N TYR A 47 1.82 13.75 -9.15
CA TYR A 47 0.79 13.28 -8.24
C TYR A 47 1.30 13.35 -6.81
N LYS A 48 0.42 13.79 -5.90
CA LYS A 48 0.67 13.84 -4.46
C LYS A 48 -0.28 12.90 -3.75
N LEU A 49 0.21 12.15 -2.78
CA LEU A 49 -0.65 11.29 -1.96
C LEU A 49 -1.73 12.12 -1.24
N SER A 50 -1.39 13.33 -0.80
CA SER A 50 -2.31 14.25 -0.14
C SER A 50 -3.46 14.73 -1.03
N ASP A 51 -3.35 14.69 -2.36
CA ASP A 51 -4.43 15.06 -3.28
C ASP A 51 -5.65 14.11 -3.18
N TYR A 52 -5.44 12.93 -2.57
CA TYR A 52 -6.48 11.93 -2.37
C TYR A 52 -7.10 11.93 -0.97
N ARG A 53 -6.90 13.00 -0.19
CA ARG A 53 -7.65 13.17 1.06
C ARG A 53 -9.15 13.18 0.77
N GLY A 54 -9.94 12.57 1.67
CA GLY A 54 -11.36 12.33 1.45
C GLY A 54 -11.68 10.99 0.79
N HIS A 55 -10.67 10.28 0.28
CA HIS A 55 -10.79 8.94 -0.30
C HIS A 55 -9.98 7.91 0.47
N TRP A 56 -10.41 6.66 0.43
CA TRP A 56 -9.57 5.53 0.80
C TRP A 56 -8.50 5.33 -0.27
N VAL A 57 -7.27 5.11 0.14
CA VAL A 57 -6.13 4.89 -0.75
C VAL A 57 -5.43 3.58 -0.40
N LEU A 58 -5.18 2.76 -1.41
CA LEU A 58 -4.25 1.64 -1.33
C LEU A 58 -2.92 2.09 -1.97
N LEU A 59 -1.96 2.46 -1.12
CA LEU A 59 -0.61 2.81 -1.55
C LEU A 59 0.21 1.52 -1.68
N ASP A 60 0.62 1.20 -2.89
CA ASP A 60 1.32 -0.04 -3.24
C ASP A 60 2.76 0.26 -3.70
N PHE A 61 3.74 -0.17 -2.90
CA PHE A 61 5.16 -0.13 -3.28
C PHE A 61 5.54 -1.43 -3.98
N TRP A 62 5.93 -1.31 -5.23
CA TRP A 62 6.21 -2.43 -6.11
C TRP A 62 7.38 -2.17 -7.07
N ALA A 63 7.75 -3.14 -7.89
CA ALA A 63 8.67 -2.94 -9.01
C ALA A 63 8.46 -3.99 -10.11
N SER A 64 8.83 -3.66 -11.34
CA SER A 64 8.72 -4.56 -12.49
C SER A 64 9.57 -5.84 -12.36
N TRP A 65 10.70 -5.75 -11.68
CA TRP A 65 11.62 -6.87 -11.43
C TRP A 65 11.21 -7.74 -10.23
N CYS A 66 10.28 -7.29 -9.39
CA CYS A 66 9.82 -7.99 -8.20
C CYS A 66 8.87 -9.15 -8.57
N GLY A 67 9.27 -10.38 -8.30
CA GLY A 67 8.47 -11.58 -8.59
C GLY A 67 7.18 -11.63 -7.78
N ASP A 68 7.26 -11.35 -6.50
CA ASP A 68 6.15 -11.38 -5.55
C ASP A 68 5.13 -10.28 -5.89
N CYS A 69 5.62 -9.06 -6.20
CA CYS A 69 4.75 -7.98 -6.64
C CYS A 69 3.93 -8.37 -7.87
N ARG A 70 4.56 -9.06 -8.84
CA ARG A 70 3.84 -9.52 -10.04
C ARG A 70 2.78 -10.57 -9.73
N ARG A 71 3.00 -11.42 -8.71
CA ARG A 71 1.99 -12.40 -8.25
C ARG A 71 0.82 -11.71 -7.54
N GLU A 72 1.06 -10.59 -6.87
CA GLU A 72 0.03 -9.82 -6.17
C GLU A 72 -0.89 -9.00 -7.11
N ILE A 73 -0.44 -8.64 -8.31
CA ILE A 73 -1.21 -7.81 -9.27
C ILE A 73 -2.65 -8.31 -9.48
N PRO A 74 -2.94 -9.63 -9.66
CA PRO A 74 -4.32 -10.10 -9.78
C PRO A 74 -5.19 -9.75 -8.57
N THR A 75 -4.63 -9.81 -7.36
CA THR A 75 -5.31 -9.46 -6.11
C THR A 75 -5.61 -7.96 -6.06
N VAL A 76 -4.65 -7.10 -6.41
CA VAL A 76 -4.86 -5.64 -6.49
C VAL A 76 -5.94 -5.31 -7.52
N LYS A 77 -5.95 -5.98 -8.67
CA LYS A 77 -7.02 -5.81 -9.68
C LYS A 77 -8.39 -6.25 -9.18
N ALA A 78 -8.46 -7.36 -8.44
CA ALA A 78 -9.71 -7.81 -7.85
C ALA A 78 -10.22 -6.79 -6.81
N ILE A 79 -9.36 -6.25 -5.97
CA ILE A 79 -9.67 -5.19 -5.02
C ILE A 79 -10.17 -3.93 -5.75
N ALA A 80 -9.46 -3.46 -6.77
CA ALA A 80 -9.87 -2.28 -7.54
C ALA A 80 -11.24 -2.46 -8.22
N LYS A 81 -11.57 -3.68 -8.64
CA LYS A 81 -12.88 -4.01 -9.21
C LYS A 81 -13.99 -4.07 -8.16
N GLU A 82 -13.69 -4.61 -6.98
CA GLU A 82 -14.66 -4.78 -5.88
C GLU A 82 -14.94 -3.45 -5.17
N TYR A 83 -13.95 -2.57 -5.09
CA TYR A 83 -14.02 -1.26 -4.43
C TYR A 83 -13.68 -0.13 -5.40
N PRO A 84 -14.59 0.25 -6.33
CA PRO A 84 -14.30 1.24 -7.36
C PRO A 84 -14.04 2.65 -6.82
N GLU A 85 -14.44 2.93 -5.57
CA GLU A 85 -14.16 4.17 -4.87
C GLU A 85 -12.79 4.20 -4.18
N LEU A 86 -12.09 3.04 -4.09
CA LEU A 86 -10.75 2.95 -3.53
C LEU A 86 -9.73 3.41 -4.57
N VAL A 87 -8.96 4.42 -4.23
CA VAL A 87 -7.85 4.86 -5.07
C VAL A 87 -6.69 3.89 -4.92
N ILE A 88 -6.25 3.28 -6.02
CA ILE A 88 -4.99 2.55 -6.04
C ILE A 88 -3.87 3.51 -6.45
N TYR A 89 -2.86 3.66 -5.61
CA TYR A 89 -1.71 4.52 -5.84
C TYR A 89 -0.45 3.65 -5.86
N GLY A 90 -0.01 3.25 -7.04
CA GLY A 90 1.19 2.44 -7.23
C GLY A 90 2.45 3.30 -7.26
N TYR A 91 3.41 3.02 -6.39
CA TYR A 91 4.74 3.63 -6.43
C TYR A 91 5.78 2.59 -6.86
N SER A 92 6.37 2.80 -8.04
CA SER A 92 7.37 1.88 -8.56
C SER A 92 8.78 2.22 -8.06
N LEU A 93 9.49 1.19 -7.58
CA LEU A 93 10.92 1.23 -7.22
C LEU A 93 11.82 0.80 -8.39
N ASP A 94 11.36 0.93 -9.62
CA ASP A 94 12.20 0.70 -10.80
C ASP A 94 13.30 1.75 -10.90
N ARG A 95 14.41 1.36 -11.52
CA ARG A 95 15.55 2.25 -11.78
C ARG A 95 15.60 2.74 -13.22
N THR A 96 14.68 2.28 -14.07
CA THR A 96 14.56 2.75 -15.46
C THR A 96 13.09 2.96 -15.80
N ALA A 97 12.81 4.07 -16.47
CA ALA A 97 11.48 4.38 -16.94
C ALA A 97 10.97 3.38 -18.00
N GLU A 98 11.90 2.76 -18.75
CA GLU A 98 11.56 1.77 -19.75
C GLU A 98 10.99 0.49 -19.11
N ALA A 99 11.70 -0.10 -18.12
CA ALA A 99 11.26 -1.31 -17.43
C ALA A 99 9.88 -1.09 -16.75
N TRP A 100 9.74 0.03 -16.06
CA TRP A 100 8.49 0.43 -15.44
C TRP A 100 7.34 0.56 -16.45
N ARG A 101 7.51 1.35 -17.52
CA ARG A 101 6.50 1.52 -18.59
C ARG A 101 6.13 0.20 -19.27
N ASN A 102 7.11 -0.66 -19.50
CA ASN A 102 6.87 -1.98 -20.07
C ASN A 102 6.01 -2.85 -19.15
N ALA A 103 6.25 -2.82 -17.84
CA ALA A 103 5.45 -3.53 -16.88
C ALA A 103 4.01 -2.98 -16.79
N LEU A 104 3.82 -1.66 -16.75
CA LEU A 104 2.50 -1.05 -16.75
C LEU A 104 1.65 -1.53 -17.94
N ARG A 105 2.24 -1.53 -19.15
CA ARG A 105 1.57 -2.03 -20.36
C ARG A 105 1.31 -3.53 -20.30
N LYS A 106 2.33 -4.33 -19.95
CA LYS A 106 2.24 -5.79 -19.90
C LYS A 106 1.16 -6.27 -18.96
N TYR A 107 1.05 -5.63 -17.80
CA TYR A 107 0.09 -6.01 -16.76
C TYR A 107 -1.20 -5.18 -16.80
N SER A 108 -1.32 -4.23 -17.73
CA SER A 108 -2.51 -3.35 -17.87
C SER A 108 -2.88 -2.70 -16.54
N LEU A 109 -1.93 -1.99 -15.92
CA LEU A 109 -2.12 -1.28 -14.67
C LEU A 109 -2.68 0.12 -14.98
N SER A 110 -3.98 0.30 -14.86
CA SER A 110 -4.72 1.52 -15.29
C SER A 110 -4.94 2.55 -14.17
N TRP A 111 -4.57 2.21 -12.93
CA TRP A 111 -4.66 3.14 -11.80
C TRP A 111 -3.47 4.12 -11.76
N VAL A 112 -3.45 5.03 -10.79
CA VAL A 112 -2.33 5.95 -10.59
C VAL A 112 -1.04 5.18 -10.38
N ASN A 113 -0.06 5.39 -11.24
CA ASN A 113 1.26 4.79 -11.14
C ASN A 113 2.32 5.87 -11.28
N VAL A 114 3.17 6.00 -10.27
CA VAL A 114 4.24 6.98 -10.22
C VAL A 114 5.59 6.33 -9.95
N SER A 115 6.67 7.01 -10.32
CA SER A 115 8.04 6.61 -10.00
C SER A 115 8.99 7.80 -10.15
N ASP A 116 10.01 7.84 -9.32
CA ASP A 116 11.15 8.75 -9.50
C ASP A 116 12.34 8.06 -10.21
N VAL A 117 12.18 6.78 -10.55
CA VAL A 117 13.19 5.88 -11.14
C VAL A 117 14.51 5.82 -10.38
N LYS A 118 14.48 6.06 -9.07
CA LYS A 118 15.65 6.02 -8.19
C LYS A 118 15.73 4.75 -7.33
N GLY A 119 14.78 3.85 -7.49
CA GLY A 119 14.70 2.62 -6.69
C GLY A 119 14.35 2.92 -5.23
N TRP A 120 15.10 2.34 -4.30
CA TRP A 120 14.83 2.45 -2.85
C TRP A 120 15.16 3.82 -2.23
N SER A 121 15.84 4.72 -2.95
CA SER A 121 16.59 5.81 -2.34
C SER A 121 15.80 7.07 -2.01
N HIS A 122 14.54 7.19 -2.43
CA HIS A 122 13.81 8.45 -2.29
C HIS A 122 12.49 8.32 -1.51
N SER A 123 11.48 7.68 -2.06
CA SER A 123 10.15 7.64 -1.41
C SER A 123 9.94 6.44 -0.48
N ALA A 124 10.76 5.39 -0.60
CA ALA A 124 10.73 4.25 0.32
C ALA A 124 11.19 4.61 1.76
N PRO A 125 12.24 5.43 1.98
CA PRO A 125 12.74 5.73 3.32
C PRO A 125 11.72 6.35 4.27
N PRO A 126 10.86 7.33 3.88
CA PRO A 126 9.87 7.88 4.78
C PRO A 126 8.87 6.86 5.32
N PHE A 127 8.60 5.78 4.56
CA PHE A 127 7.75 4.67 4.97
C PHE A 127 8.52 3.56 5.69
N GLY A 128 9.85 3.63 5.72
CA GLY A 128 10.71 2.64 6.34
C GLY A 128 10.59 1.24 5.73
N ILE A 129 10.11 1.13 4.49
CA ILE A 129 9.94 -0.17 3.84
C ILE A 129 11.29 -0.82 3.52
N ARG A 130 11.38 -2.11 3.80
CA ARG A 130 12.59 -2.93 3.54
C ARG A 130 12.34 -4.04 2.53
N TRP A 131 11.10 -4.25 2.16
CA TRP A 131 10.65 -5.32 1.28
C TRP A 131 9.57 -4.81 0.33
N ILE A 132 9.37 -5.46 -0.80
CA ILE A 132 8.23 -5.30 -1.69
C ILE A 132 7.71 -6.67 -2.14
N PRO A 133 6.38 -6.84 -2.31
CA PRO A 133 5.37 -5.80 -2.18
C PRO A 133 5.17 -5.37 -0.72
N THR A 134 4.93 -4.10 -0.50
CA THR A 134 4.42 -3.56 0.76
C THR A 134 3.30 -2.58 0.43
N THR A 135 2.11 -2.83 0.96
CA THR A 135 0.94 -2.00 0.73
C THR A 135 0.43 -1.38 2.04
N PHE A 136 -0.03 -0.14 1.93
CA PHE A 136 -0.64 0.60 3.02
C PHE A 136 -2.08 0.94 2.65
N LEU A 137 -3.06 0.54 3.47
CA LEU A 137 -4.43 1.02 3.36
C LEU A 137 -4.55 2.29 4.20
N ILE A 138 -4.87 3.40 3.56
CA ILE A 138 -4.92 4.74 4.15
C ILE A 138 -6.36 5.24 4.08
N ASP A 139 -6.87 5.75 5.21
CA ASP A 139 -8.23 6.27 5.28
C ASP A 139 -8.36 7.70 4.70
N PRO A 140 -9.60 8.22 4.55
CA PRO A 140 -9.83 9.56 4.03
C PRO A 140 -9.16 10.69 4.80
N SER A 141 -8.82 10.51 6.08
CA SER A 141 -8.07 11.49 6.88
C SER A 141 -6.56 11.38 6.70
N GLY A 142 -6.09 10.34 6.01
CA GLY A 142 -4.68 10.06 5.77
C GLY A 142 -4.00 9.19 6.80
N VAL A 143 -4.78 8.55 7.66
CA VAL A 143 -4.27 7.62 8.68
C VAL A 143 -4.10 6.24 8.08
N VAL A 144 -2.97 5.60 8.34
CA VAL A 144 -2.71 4.20 7.97
C VAL A 144 -3.60 3.28 8.78
N ARG A 145 -4.42 2.47 8.13
CA ARG A 145 -5.36 1.51 8.75
C ARG A 145 -4.91 0.07 8.64
N ALA A 146 -4.11 -0.24 7.63
CA ALA A 146 -3.50 -1.55 7.48
C ALA A 146 -2.16 -1.46 6.77
N VAL A 147 -1.29 -2.43 7.04
CA VAL A 147 -0.04 -2.67 6.30
C VAL A 147 -0.03 -4.15 5.91
N ALA A 148 0.02 -4.43 4.62
CA ALA A 148 0.07 -5.78 4.07
C ALA A 148 1.36 -6.01 3.29
N LEU A 149 1.84 -7.25 3.30
CA LEU A 149 3.15 -7.65 2.79
C LEU A 149 3.04 -8.77 1.76
N ASN A 150 1.86 -9.27 1.53
CA ASN A 150 1.56 -10.32 0.56
C ASN A 150 0.08 -10.33 0.20
N GLU A 151 -0.24 -10.99 -0.91
CA GLU A 151 -1.58 -11.04 -1.48
C GLU A 151 -2.68 -11.54 -0.54
N THR A 152 -2.36 -12.52 0.32
CA THR A 152 -3.33 -13.12 1.27
C THR A 152 -3.72 -12.13 2.35
N ASP A 153 -2.73 -11.46 2.93
CA ASP A 153 -2.96 -10.45 3.96
C ASP A 153 -3.66 -9.23 3.38
N LEU A 154 -3.26 -8.79 2.19
CA LEU A 154 -3.80 -7.62 1.52
C LEU A 154 -5.32 -7.72 1.35
N LYS A 155 -5.81 -8.77 0.66
CA LYS A 155 -7.26 -8.90 0.41
C LYS A 155 -8.05 -9.01 1.70
N THR A 156 -7.56 -9.80 2.66
CA THR A 156 -8.21 -10.02 3.95
C THR A 156 -8.34 -8.72 4.74
N GLN A 157 -7.26 -7.93 4.81
CA GLN A 157 -7.27 -6.67 5.57
C GLN A 157 -8.15 -5.60 4.91
N VAL A 158 -8.08 -5.45 3.58
CA VAL A 158 -8.94 -4.52 2.83
C VAL A 158 -10.40 -4.87 3.05
N ASP A 159 -10.78 -6.13 2.89
CA ASP A 159 -12.16 -6.58 3.08
C ASP A 159 -12.65 -6.36 4.51
N SER A 160 -11.83 -6.66 5.51
CA SER A 160 -12.22 -6.51 6.92
C SER A 160 -12.47 -5.06 7.30
N ILE A 161 -11.79 -4.13 6.67
CA ILE A 161 -11.90 -2.70 6.96
C ILE A 161 -13.01 -2.06 6.12
N LEU A 162 -13.03 -2.32 4.80
CA LEU A 162 -13.95 -1.61 3.89
C LEU A 162 -15.38 -2.18 3.92
N LYS A 163 -15.60 -3.45 4.30
CA LYS A 163 -16.95 -4.01 4.47
C LYS A 163 -17.61 -3.64 5.79
N ASN A 164 -16.85 -3.16 6.77
CA ASN A 164 -17.34 -2.81 8.11
C ASN A 164 -17.39 -1.28 8.37
N LYS A 165 -17.29 -0.47 7.32
CA LYS A 165 -17.37 1.00 7.41
C LYS A 165 -18.83 1.52 7.33
#